data_3d3bea36ffceae1be6bc305eab7c51bf
#
_entry.id   3d3bea36ffceae1be6bc305eab7c51bf
#
_cell.length_a   1.000
_cell.length_b   1.000
_cell.length_c   1.000
_cell.angle_alpha   90.00
_cell.angle_beta   90.00
_cell.angle_gamma   90.00
#
_symmetry.space_group_name_H-M   'P 1'
#
loop_
_entity.id
_entity.type
_entity.pdbx_description
1 polymer ?
#
loop_
_entity_poly.entity_id
_entity_poly.type
_entity_poly.pdbx_seq_one_letter_code
_entity_poly.pdbx_strand_id
1 'polypeptide(L)'
;MSNLKLWDSVCVTDPAMTKKANVGGNKITSIKPQYQIKMATEAFGPYGTTWGFSDIEYNYSLEHYGLVVFKATFFFPEGEFVISNSIKIWKDNAKTKLDDDFAKKCETDALTKALSKLGFNADIFMGYFDDMRYVEQAASMTAQKSAPKQAVDNSKLI
;
A
#
# COMPACT_ATOMS: atom_id res chain seq x y z
N MET A 1 -22.13 2.36 -14.91
CA MET A 1 -21.22 2.13 -13.78
C MET A 1 -20.00 3.00 -13.95
N SER A 2 -19.56 3.64 -12.88
CA SER A 2 -18.34 4.48 -12.93
C SER A 2 -17.09 3.61 -12.95
N ASN A 3 -16.15 3.92 -13.83
CA ASN A 3 -14.82 3.33 -13.83
C ASN A 3 -14.00 3.70 -12.58
N LEU A 4 -14.42 4.71 -11.85
CA LEU A 4 -13.77 5.20 -10.63
C LEU A 4 -14.33 4.59 -9.35
N LYS A 5 -15.26 3.64 -9.42
CA LYS A 5 -15.92 3.08 -8.23
C LYS A 5 -14.93 2.55 -7.19
N LEU A 6 -13.98 1.71 -7.61
CA LEU A 6 -12.95 1.20 -6.72
C LEU A 6 -12.06 2.32 -6.22
N TRP A 7 -11.53 3.14 -7.15
CA TRP A 7 -10.66 4.27 -6.82
C TRP A 7 -11.26 5.16 -5.74
N ASP A 8 -12.48 5.61 -5.95
CA ASP A 8 -13.17 6.53 -5.03
C ASP A 8 -13.40 5.91 -3.65
N SER A 9 -13.51 4.58 -3.56
CA SER A 9 -13.72 3.88 -2.30
C SER A 9 -12.45 3.71 -1.47
N VAL A 10 -11.26 3.82 -2.07
CA VAL A 10 -9.96 3.50 -1.42
C VAL A 10 -8.93 4.64 -1.47
N CYS A 11 -9.28 5.78 -2.06
CA CYS A 11 -8.32 6.84 -2.32
C CYS A 11 -8.00 7.74 -1.12
N VAL A 12 -8.82 7.73 -0.07
CA VAL A 12 -8.64 8.57 1.11
C VAL A 12 -7.89 7.81 2.20
N THR A 13 -6.85 8.42 2.73
CA THR A 13 -5.98 7.83 3.74
C THR A 13 -6.24 8.42 5.12
N ASP A 14 -6.33 7.57 6.13
CA ASP A 14 -6.33 8.00 7.52
C ASP A 14 -4.94 8.55 7.89
N PRO A 15 -4.82 9.84 8.23
CA PRO A 15 -3.53 10.44 8.58
C PRO A 15 -2.82 9.76 9.75
N ALA A 16 -3.56 9.17 10.68
CA ALA A 16 -2.99 8.43 11.82
C ALA A 16 -2.21 7.18 11.38
N MET A 17 -2.49 6.67 10.17
CA MET A 17 -1.84 5.48 9.59
C MET A 17 -0.69 5.84 8.65
N THR A 18 -0.25 7.08 8.68
CA THR A 18 0.91 7.56 7.93
C THR A 18 2.09 7.83 8.85
N LYS A 19 3.24 7.93 8.26
CA LYS A 19 4.45 8.39 8.94
C LYS A 19 5.23 9.33 8.02
N LYS A 20 5.90 10.30 8.62
CA LYS A 20 6.84 11.16 7.91
C LYS A 20 8.18 10.44 7.82
N ALA A 21 8.74 10.40 6.61
CA ALA A 21 10.07 9.87 6.35
C ALA A 21 10.92 10.96 5.71
N ASN A 22 12.22 10.92 5.99
CA ASN A 22 13.20 11.79 5.37
C ASN A 22 14.01 10.98 4.34
N VAL A 23 13.84 11.31 3.07
CA VAL A 23 14.54 10.64 1.97
C VAL A 23 15.33 11.68 1.19
N GLY A 24 16.66 11.59 1.24
CA GLY A 24 17.52 12.53 0.52
C GLY A 24 17.31 14.00 0.91
N GLY A 25 17.00 14.29 2.17
CA GLY A 25 16.72 15.65 2.67
C GLY A 25 15.27 16.11 2.48
N ASN A 26 14.45 15.36 1.77
CA ASN A 26 13.03 15.66 1.55
C ASN A 26 12.15 14.90 2.55
N LYS A 27 11.21 15.63 3.16
CA LYS A 27 10.17 15.01 4.00
C LYS A 27 9.06 14.48 3.11
N ILE A 28 8.85 13.17 3.17
CA ILE A 28 7.75 12.52 2.46
C ILE A 28 6.79 11.86 3.44
N THR A 29 5.53 11.76 3.05
CA THR A 29 4.53 11.00 3.80
C THR A 29 4.51 9.58 3.23
N SER A 30 4.66 8.59 4.11
CA SER A 30 4.55 7.18 3.74
C SER A 30 3.42 6.50 4.50
N ILE A 31 2.91 5.43 3.92
CA ILE A 31 1.81 4.66 4.47
C ILE A 31 2.38 3.51 5.30
N LYS A 32 1.75 3.21 6.43
CA LYS A 32 2.06 1.99 7.18
C LYS A 32 1.60 0.78 6.36
N PRO A 33 2.48 -0.18 6.03
CA PRO A 33 2.13 -1.30 5.14
C PRO A 33 0.95 -2.13 5.63
N GLN A 34 0.85 -2.39 6.92
CA GLN A 34 -0.27 -3.16 7.48
C GLN A 34 -1.62 -2.45 7.34
N TYR A 35 -1.63 -1.14 7.39
CA TYR A 35 -2.85 -0.37 7.13
C TYR A 35 -3.33 -0.55 5.69
N GLN A 36 -2.41 -0.51 4.75
CA GLN A 36 -2.73 -0.72 3.33
C GLN A 36 -3.28 -2.13 3.07
N ILE A 37 -2.69 -3.14 3.71
CA ILE A 37 -3.20 -4.52 3.66
C ILE A 37 -4.61 -4.61 4.25
N LYS A 38 -4.86 -3.92 5.36
CA LYS A 38 -6.20 -3.86 5.96
C LYS A 38 -7.21 -3.24 5.01
N MET A 39 -6.88 -2.13 4.38
CA MET A 39 -7.76 -1.50 3.38
C MET A 39 -8.07 -2.45 2.22
N ALA A 40 -7.06 -3.14 1.71
CA ALA A 40 -7.24 -4.10 0.62
C ALA A 40 -8.05 -5.32 1.06
N THR A 41 -7.89 -5.76 2.29
CA THR A 41 -8.70 -6.84 2.87
C THR A 41 -10.18 -6.44 2.96
N GLU A 42 -10.46 -5.21 3.37
CA GLU A 42 -11.84 -4.69 3.39
C GLU A 42 -12.45 -4.62 1.99
N ALA A 43 -11.64 -4.24 0.99
CA ALA A 43 -12.12 -4.10 -0.38
C ALA A 43 -12.25 -5.44 -1.13
N PHE A 44 -11.34 -6.38 -0.90
CA PHE A 44 -11.18 -7.58 -1.72
C PHE A 44 -11.39 -8.90 -1.00
N GLY A 45 -11.28 -8.94 0.32
CA GLY A 45 -11.26 -10.15 1.12
C GLY A 45 -9.86 -10.55 1.59
N PRO A 46 -9.69 -11.77 2.12
CA PRO A 46 -8.41 -12.19 2.71
C PRO A 46 -7.27 -12.27 1.70
N TYR A 47 -6.11 -11.79 2.12
CA TYR A 47 -4.87 -11.88 1.34
C TYR A 47 -4.53 -13.33 0.98
N GLY A 48 -4.17 -13.55 -0.28
CA GLY A 48 -3.83 -14.86 -0.81
C GLY A 48 -5.05 -15.68 -1.30
N THR A 49 -6.27 -15.29 -0.93
CA THR A 49 -7.51 -15.91 -1.40
C THR A 49 -8.10 -15.16 -2.59
N THR A 50 -8.43 -13.91 -2.38
CA THR A 50 -9.10 -13.07 -3.39
C THR A 50 -8.18 -12.03 -4.01
N TRP A 51 -7.02 -11.81 -3.43
CA TRP A 51 -6.01 -10.88 -3.91
C TRP A 51 -4.62 -11.26 -3.38
N GLY A 52 -3.60 -10.82 -4.05
CA GLY A 52 -2.22 -11.08 -3.66
C GLY A 52 -1.29 -11.20 -4.85
N PHE A 53 -0.18 -11.88 -4.66
CA PHE A 53 0.79 -12.16 -5.72
C PHE A 53 0.74 -13.64 -6.13
N SER A 54 0.91 -13.88 -7.43
CA SER A 54 1.21 -15.18 -8.01
C SER A 54 2.40 -15.06 -8.96
N ASP A 55 2.97 -16.20 -9.37
CA ASP A 55 4.09 -16.25 -10.32
C ASP A 55 5.28 -15.36 -9.89
N ILE A 56 5.64 -15.43 -8.61
CA ILE A 56 6.72 -14.62 -8.04
C ILE A 56 8.06 -15.10 -8.58
N GLU A 57 8.84 -14.17 -9.13
CA GLU A 57 10.19 -14.39 -9.60
C GLU A 57 11.15 -13.36 -9.01
N TYR A 58 12.32 -13.84 -8.56
CA TYR A 58 13.47 -13.01 -8.23
C TYR A 58 14.57 -13.24 -9.26
N ASN A 59 14.96 -12.19 -9.95
CA ASN A 59 16.03 -12.25 -10.96
C ASN A 59 17.31 -11.64 -10.39
N TYR A 60 18.35 -12.46 -10.32
CA TYR A 60 19.66 -12.10 -9.77
C TYR A 60 20.69 -11.72 -10.84
N SER A 61 20.29 -11.55 -12.09
CA SER A 61 21.22 -11.23 -13.19
C SER A 61 21.97 -9.90 -13.00
N LEU A 62 21.43 -9.01 -12.15
CA LEU A 62 22.04 -7.73 -11.82
C LEU A 62 22.74 -7.72 -10.44
N GLU A 63 22.98 -8.89 -9.84
CA GLU A 63 23.56 -8.98 -8.50
C GLU A 63 24.94 -8.34 -8.39
N HIS A 64 25.74 -8.37 -9.46
CA HIS A 64 27.04 -7.73 -9.49
C HIS A 64 26.97 -6.19 -9.43
N TYR A 65 25.83 -5.60 -9.77
CA TYR A 65 25.52 -4.19 -9.52
C TYR A 65 24.88 -3.95 -8.15
N GLY A 66 24.66 -5.00 -7.38
CA GLY A 66 23.98 -4.91 -6.09
C GLY A 66 22.46 -4.82 -6.17
N LEU A 67 21.87 -5.26 -7.28
CA LEU A 67 20.44 -5.20 -7.52
C LEU A 67 19.84 -6.59 -7.73
N VAL A 68 18.62 -6.76 -7.22
CA VAL A 68 17.75 -7.89 -7.51
C VAL A 68 16.43 -7.34 -8.04
N VAL A 69 15.90 -7.97 -9.10
CA VAL A 69 14.64 -7.59 -9.73
C VAL A 69 13.56 -8.59 -9.33
N PHE A 70 12.50 -8.07 -8.77
CA PHE A 70 11.27 -8.79 -8.42
C PHE A 70 10.24 -8.62 -9.53
N LYS A 71 9.58 -9.68 -9.89
CA LYS A 71 8.45 -9.69 -10.81
C LYS A 71 7.39 -10.65 -10.30
N ALA A 72 6.14 -10.23 -10.35
CA ALA A 72 5.01 -11.06 -9.96
C ALA A 72 3.74 -10.63 -10.68
N THR A 73 2.74 -11.49 -10.67
CA THR A 73 1.38 -11.12 -11.05
C THR A 73 0.62 -10.73 -9.78
N PHE A 74 0.13 -9.50 -9.76
CA PHE A 74 -0.82 -9.06 -8.73
C PHE A 74 -2.23 -9.38 -9.22
N PHE A 75 -2.98 -10.13 -8.43
CA PHE A 75 -4.36 -10.47 -8.72
C PHE A 75 -5.30 -9.89 -7.68
N PHE A 76 -6.50 -9.56 -8.10
CA PHE A 76 -7.59 -9.07 -7.27
C PHE A 76 -8.92 -9.53 -7.89
N PRO A 77 -10.10 -9.35 -7.23
CA PRO A 77 -11.33 -9.98 -7.70
C PRO A 77 -11.73 -9.64 -9.13
N GLU A 78 -11.35 -8.47 -9.64
CA GLU A 78 -11.79 -8.00 -10.97
C GLU A 78 -10.70 -8.08 -12.05
N GLY A 79 -9.50 -8.58 -11.71
CA GLY A 79 -8.43 -8.67 -12.69
C GLY A 79 -7.06 -9.01 -12.13
N GLU A 80 -6.08 -8.86 -13.00
CA GLU A 80 -4.66 -9.07 -12.65
C GLU A 80 -3.76 -8.23 -13.55
N PHE A 81 -2.57 -7.94 -13.06
CA PHE A 81 -1.53 -7.30 -13.85
C PHE A 81 -0.13 -7.65 -13.30
N VAL A 82 0.86 -7.55 -14.16
CA VAL A 82 2.26 -7.78 -13.78
C VAL A 82 2.82 -6.54 -13.09
N ILE A 83 3.49 -6.77 -11.97
CA ILE A 83 4.25 -5.75 -11.25
C ILE A 83 5.72 -6.14 -11.20
N SER A 84 6.59 -5.19 -11.38
CA SER A 84 8.03 -5.37 -11.21
C SER A 84 8.59 -4.31 -10.26
N ASN A 85 9.62 -4.69 -9.54
CA ASN A 85 10.30 -3.84 -8.59
C ASN A 85 11.76 -4.26 -8.50
N SER A 86 12.63 -3.35 -8.13
CA SER A 86 14.03 -3.68 -7.88
C SER A 86 14.45 -3.21 -6.50
N ILE A 87 15.44 -3.87 -5.92
CA ILE A 87 15.95 -3.53 -4.62
C ILE A 87 17.46 -3.69 -4.56
N LYS A 88 18.10 -2.79 -3.81
CA LYS A 88 19.50 -2.93 -3.46
C LYS A 88 19.66 -4.00 -2.39
N ILE A 89 20.58 -4.95 -2.61
CA ILE A 89 20.84 -6.04 -1.68
C ILE A 89 21.96 -5.71 -0.67
N TRP A 90 22.70 -4.63 -0.88
CA TRP A 90 23.77 -4.18 0.01
C TRP A 90 23.33 -2.95 0.80
N LYS A 91 23.60 -2.96 2.11
CA LYS A 91 23.35 -1.80 2.98
C LYS A 91 24.36 -0.68 2.78
N ASP A 92 25.54 -1.00 2.26
CA ASP A 92 26.67 -0.07 2.04
C ASP A 92 27.16 -0.10 0.60
N ASN A 93 27.79 1.00 0.19
CA ASN A 93 28.37 1.10 -1.15
C ASN A 93 29.60 0.19 -1.35
N ALA A 94 30.27 -0.20 -0.26
CA ALA A 94 31.43 -1.07 -0.29
C ALA A 94 31.07 -2.55 -0.46
N LYS A 95 29.78 -2.89 -0.47
CA LYS A 95 29.25 -4.26 -0.61
C LYS A 95 29.79 -5.21 0.46
N THR A 96 29.89 -4.73 1.71
CA THR A 96 30.38 -5.50 2.85
C THR A 96 29.26 -6.00 3.76
N LYS A 97 28.09 -5.34 3.71
CA LYS A 97 26.93 -5.68 4.54
C LYS A 97 25.73 -5.99 3.67
N LEU A 98 25.37 -7.26 3.62
CA LEU A 98 24.16 -7.71 2.96
C LEU A 98 22.91 -7.23 3.73
N ASP A 99 21.91 -6.74 3.00
CA ASP A 99 20.58 -6.53 3.56
C ASP A 99 19.81 -7.85 3.51
N ASP A 100 19.81 -8.58 4.61
CA ASP A 100 19.12 -9.88 4.71
C ASP A 100 17.60 -9.79 4.67
N ASP A 101 17.05 -8.58 4.81
CA ASP A 101 15.62 -8.29 4.65
C ASP A 101 15.24 -7.85 3.22
N PHE A 102 16.14 -7.95 2.25
CA PHE A 102 15.90 -7.38 0.92
C PHE A 102 14.63 -7.94 0.25
N ALA A 103 14.37 -9.22 0.36
CA ALA A 103 13.18 -9.86 -0.24
C ALA A 103 11.87 -9.34 0.37
N LYS A 104 11.84 -9.25 1.69
CA LYS A 104 10.69 -8.70 2.44
C LYS A 104 10.41 -7.24 2.06
N LYS A 105 11.45 -6.41 2.01
CA LYS A 105 11.34 -5.00 1.61
C LYS A 105 10.85 -4.86 0.17
N CYS A 106 11.40 -5.66 -0.73
CA CYS A 106 11.04 -5.65 -2.15
C CYS A 106 9.57 -6.03 -2.36
N GLU A 107 9.11 -7.08 -1.69
CA GLU A 107 7.72 -7.53 -1.77
C GLU A 107 6.76 -6.50 -1.18
N THR A 108 7.09 -5.89 -0.05
CA THR A 108 6.30 -4.82 0.57
C THR A 108 6.17 -3.61 -0.36
N ASP A 109 7.26 -3.18 -0.96
CA ASP A 109 7.25 -2.07 -1.92
C ASP A 109 6.45 -2.40 -3.18
N ALA A 110 6.57 -3.62 -3.68
CA ALA A 110 5.81 -4.10 -4.83
C ALA A 110 4.30 -4.10 -4.53
N LEU A 111 3.92 -4.52 -3.33
CA LEU A 111 2.52 -4.51 -2.90
C LEU A 111 1.96 -3.09 -2.85
N THR A 112 2.69 -2.15 -2.28
CA THR A 112 2.34 -0.72 -2.25
C THR A 112 2.16 -0.18 -3.67
N LYS A 113 3.07 -0.48 -4.57
CA LYS A 113 2.98 -0.07 -5.99
C LYS A 113 1.77 -0.67 -6.69
N ALA A 114 1.50 -1.95 -6.47
CA ALA A 114 0.36 -2.63 -7.08
C ALA A 114 -0.97 -2.01 -6.60
N LEU A 115 -1.13 -1.83 -5.31
CA LEU A 115 -2.33 -1.25 -4.73
C LEU A 115 -2.52 0.22 -5.15
N SER A 116 -1.45 0.99 -5.26
CA SER A 116 -1.52 2.39 -5.72
C SER A 116 -2.07 2.52 -7.14
N LYS A 117 -1.82 1.54 -8.02
CA LYS A 117 -2.38 1.52 -9.38
C LYS A 117 -3.90 1.37 -9.39
N LEU A 118 -4.48 0.84 -8.34
CA LEU A 118 -5.92 0.66 -8.17
C LEU A 118 -6.59 1.81 -7.41
N GLY A 119 -5.81 2.80 -6.99
CA GLY A 119 -6.31 4.00 -6.29
C GLY A 119 -6.12 3.98 -4.78
N PHE A 120 -5.62 2.90 -4.20
CA PHE A 120 -5.35 2.84 -2.75
C PHE A 120 -4.40 3.95 -2.34
N ASN A 121 -4.86 4.77 -1.40
CA ASN A 121 -4.07 5.89 -0.86
C ASN A 121 -3.63 6.91 -1.92
N ALA A 122 -4.45 7.10 -2.94
CA ALA A 122 -4.13 7.99 -4.06
C ALA A 122 -3.89 9.43 -3.61
N ASP A 123 -4.53 9.89 -2.56
CA ASP A 123 -4.33 11.22 -1.97
C ASP A 123 -2.86 11.47 -1.58
N ILE A 124 -2.18 10.47 -1.03
CA ILE A 124 -0.74 10.54 -0.72
C ILE A 124 0.09 10.60 -2.00
N PHE A 125 -0.15 9.69 -2.94
CA PHE A 125 0.64 9.59 -4.18
C PHE A 125 0.41 10.78 -5.13
N MET A 126 -0.73 11.47 -5.00
CA MET A 126 -1.04 12.70 -5.73
C MET A 126 -0.55 13.97 -5.01
N GLY A 127 0.11 13.85 -3.86
CA GLY A 127 0.69 14.97 -3.13
C GLY A 127 -0.28 15.75 -2.25
N TYR A 128 -1.51 15.28 -2.03
CA TYR A 128 -2.52 15.99 -1.25
C TYR A 128 -2.15 16.15 0.22
N PHE A 129 -1.30 15.25 0.75
CA PHE A 129 -0.82 15.31 2.13
C PHE A 129 0.20 16.43 2.40
N ASP A 130 0.61 17.16 1.39
CA ASP A 130 1.40 18.37 1.53
C ASP A 130 0.54 19.58 1.96
N ASP A 131 -0.78 19.50 1.83
CA ASP A 131 -1.74 20.51 2.28
C ASP A 131 -2.36 20.10 3.63
N MET A 132 -2.08 20.87 4.68
CA MET A 132 -2.58 20.59 6.04
C MET A 132 -4.10 20.63 6.14
N ARG A 133 -4.77 21.46 5.33
CA ARG A 133 -6.24 21.52 5.30
C ARG A 133 -6.82 20.22 4.77
N TYR A 134 -6.18 19.63 3.75
CA TYR A 134 -6.59 18.33 3.25
C TYR A 134 -6.38 17.23 4.31
N VAL A 135 -5.27 17.25 5.03
CA VAL A 135 -4.98 16.26 6.09
C VAL A 135 -6.05 16.30 7.19
N GLU A 136 -6.47 17.49 7.61
CA GLU A 136 -7.55 17.68 8.58
C GLU A 136 -8.89 17.15 8.04
N GLN A 137 -9.19 17.41 6.79
CA GLN A 137 -10.38 16.91 6.13
C GLN A 137 -10.37 15.37 6.02
N ALA A 138 -9.23 14.77 5.66
CA ALA A 138 -9.05 13.33 5.58
C ALA A 138 -9.21 12.67 6.95
N ALA A 139 -8.70 13.29 8.01
CA ALA A 139 -8.88 12.81 9.38
C ALA A 139 -10.36 12.78 9.77
N SER A 140 -11.11 13.81 9.41
CA SER A 140 -12.57 13.86 9.67
C SER A 140 -13.34 12.80 8.89
N MET A 141 -13.01 12.59 7.61
CA MET A 141 -13.66 11.58 6.78
C MET A 141 -13.41 10.17 7.28
N THR A 142 -12.20 9.86 7.69
CA THR A 142 -11.84 8.53 8.19
C THR A 142 -12.39 8.25 9.57
N ALA A 143 -12.50 9.26 10.43
CA ALA A 143 -13.15 9.15 11.74
C ALA A 143 -14.64 8.81 11.60
N GLN A 144 -15.35 9.36 10.61
CA GLN A 144 -16.75 9.04 10.32
C GLN A 144 -16.94 7.59 9.86
N LYS A 145 -15.99 7.06 9.07
CA LYS A 145 -16.04 5.65 8.61
C LYS A 145 -15.78 4.65 9.74
N SER A 146 -14.94 5.00 10.70
CA SER A 146 -14.53 4.12 11.81
C SER A 146 -15.44 4.25 13.04
N ALA A 147 -16.39 5.20 13.06
CA ALA A 147 -17.36 5.31 14.12
C ALA A 147 -18.17 4.01 14.22
N PRO A 148 -18.36 3.43 15.43
CA PRO A 148 -19.16 2.23 15.57
C PRO A 148 -20.57 2.52 15.07
N LYS A 149 -21.05 1.71 14.13
CA LYS A 149 -22.47 1.71 13.77
C LYS A 149 -23.24 1.51 15.08
N GLN A 150 -24.08 2.46 15.47
CA GLN A 150 -24.96 2.28 16.61
C GLN A 150 -25.67 0.95 16.41
N ALA A 151 -25.50 0.06 17.37
CA ALA A 151 -26.27 -1.17 17.37
C ALA A 151 -27.74 -0.75 17.34
N VAL A 152 -28.45 -1.17 16.30
CA VAL A 152 -29.88 -0.97 16.25
C VAL A 152 -30.44 -1.76 17.43
N ASP A 153 -30.93 -1.05 18.39
CA ASP A 153 -31.60 -1.67 19.55
C ASP A 153 -32.89 -2.32 19.06
N ASN A 154 -32.80 -3.61 18.76
CA ASN A 154 -33.94 -4.41 18.37
C ASN A 154 -34.92 -4.73 19.54
N SER A 155 -34.67 -4.17 20.74
CA SER A 155 -35.49 -4.42 21.92
C SER A 155 -36.91 -3.78 21.84
N LYS A 156 -37.17 -2.99 20.80
CA LYS A 156 -38.49 -2.34 20.57
C LYS A 156 -39.31 -2.97 19.45
N LEU A 157 -38.91 -4.13 18.95
CA LEU A 157 -39.71 -4.90 17.99
C LEU A 157 -40.37 -6.08 18.68
N ILE A 158 -41.37 -5.79 19.53
CA ILE A 158 -42.39 -6.75 19.98
C ILE A 158 -43.74 -6.14 19.66
#